data_2ab1402bdf894c9b752d0324ada81581
#
_entry.id   2ab1402bdf894c9b752d0324ada81581
#
_cell.length_a   1.000
_cell.length_b   1.000
_cell.length_c   1.000
_cell.angle_alpha   90.00
_cell.angle_beta   90.00
_cell.angle_gamma   90.00
#
_symmetry.space_group_name_H-M   'P 1'
#
loop_
_entity.id
_entity.type
_entity.pdbx_description
1 polymer ?
#
loop_
_entity_poly.entity_id
_entity_poly.type
_entity_poly.pdbx_seq_one_letter_code
_entity_poly.pdbx_strand_id
1 'polypeptide(L)'
;RPYRVGIIVIDRKYGVNLDGVARLVADKLSKTWGQSVVVENRPGGNGFIAIDAFKRGAKDGHDLIVLDNVHLAAYPSLFKKLPYDTAKDFDPLLPLFRTYFFFTVGTNSPYKTVADVVADAKARPGKLNYGSWSVGNPVHLGSELFESMTGTQMEHVIFKETTQLYTSVSTGDINFAMGSAA
;
A
#
# COMPACT_ATOMS: atom_id res chain seq x y z
N ARG A 1 -21.30 -2.24 -29.69
CA ARG A 1 -20.68 -3.17 -28.73
C ARG A 1 -21.20 -2.80 -27.35
N PRO A 2 -21.59 -3.74 -26.48
CA PRO A 2 -21.90 -3.40 -25.12
C PRO A 2 -20.63 -2.76 -24.51
N TYR A 3 -20.79 -1.57 -23.95
CA TYR A 3 -19.70 -0.87 -23.26
C TYR A 3 -19.27 -1.71 -22.06
N ARG A 4 -18.02 -2.08 -22.00
CA ARG A 4 -17.45 -2.81 -20.87
C ARG A 4 -16.79 -1.81 -19.95
N VAL A 5 -17.25 -1.71 -18.71
CA VAL A 5 -16.54 -0.93 -17.68
C VAL A 5 -15.47 -1.82 -17.06
N GLY A 6 -14.25 -1.33 -17.05
CA GLY A 6 -13.09 -2.00 -16.45
C GLY A 6 -12.66 -1.30 -15.16
N ILE A 7 -12.38 -2.07 -14.10
CA ILE A 7 -11.70 -1.56 -12.90
C ILE A 7 -10.33 -2.22 -12.83
N ILE A 8 -9.28 -1.44 -13.03
CA ILE A 8 -7.90 -1.90 -12.91
C ILE A 8 -7.46 -1.73 -11.45
N VAL A 9 -6.89 -2.78 -10.86
CA VAL A 9 -6.39 -2.77 -9.48
C VAL A 9 -4.88 -2.95 -9.49
N ILE A 10 -4.17 -2.07 -8.80
CA ILE A 10 -2.70 -2.02 -8.76
C ILE A 10 -2.07 -3.23 -8.10
N ASP A 11 -2.80 -3.94 -7.25
CA ASP A 11 -2.21 -5.02 -6.47
C ASP A 11 -3.16 -6.20 -6.24
N ARG A 12 -2.55 -7.35 -5.90
CA ARG A 12 -3.28 -8.58 -5.58
C ARG A 12 -3.50 -8.82 -4.10
N LYS A 13 -2.64 -8.35 -3.20
CA LYS A 13 -2.51 -9.03 -1.91
C LYS A 13 -1.84 -8.30 -0.78
N TYR A 14 -1.82 -7.02 -0.67
CA TYR A 14 -1.03 -6.44 0.41
C TYR A 14 -1.88 -5.71 1.45
N GLY A 15 -2.19 -6.42 2.54
CA GLY A 15 -2.71 -5.88 3.80
C GLY A 15 -4.13 -5.34 3.74
N VAL A 16 -4.43 -4.45 2.83
CA VAL A 16 -5.78 -3.98 2.51
C VAL A 16 -6.24 -4.72 1.27
N ASN A 17 -7.38 -5.37 1.34
CA ASN A 17 -7.94 -6.12 0.22
C ASN A 17 -8.54 -5.16 -0.83
N LEU A 18 -7.66 -4.44 -1.56
CA LEU A 18 -8.06 -3.55 -2.65
C LEU A 18 -8.90 -4.29 -3.70
N ASP A 19 -8.53 -5.52 -4.00
CA ASP A 19 -9.27 -6.39 -4.92
C ASP A 19 -10.69 -6.68 -4.40
N GLY A 20 -10.83 -7.03 -3.11
CA GLY A 20 -12.14 -7.27 -2.50
C GLY A 20 -13.05 -6.06 -2.55
N VAL A 21 -12.54 -4.88 -2.20
CA VAL A 21 -13.29 -3.62 -2.30
C VAL A 21 -13.67 -3.30 -3.74
N ALA A 22 -12.73 -3.45 -4.68
CA ALA A 22 -13.00 -3.22 -6.10
C ALA A 22 -14.09 -4.17 -6.63
N ARG A 23 -14.10 -5.44 -6.21
CA ARG A 23 -15.15 -6.40 -6.60
C ARG A 23 -16.51 -6.07 -6.01
N LEU A 24 -16.57 -5.61 -4.76
CA LEU A 24 -17.82 -5.13 -4.16
C LEU A 24 -18.40 -3.94 -4.92
N VAL A 25 -17.54 -3.00 -5.30
CA VAL A 25 -17.93 -1.84 -6.12
C VAL A 25 -18.40 -2.31 -7.51
N ALA A 26 -17.65 -3.20 -8.16
CA ALA A 26 -17.98 -3.73 -9.47
C ALA A 26 -19.33 -4.46 -9.48
N ASP A 27 -19.61 -5.29 -8.47
CA ASP A 27 -20.90 -5.98 -8.33
C ASP A 27 -22.05 -4.98 -8.20
N LYS A 28 -21.88 -3.96 -7.34
CA LYS A 28 -22.90 -2.94 -7.14
C LYS A 28 -23.16 -2.11 -8.40
N LEU A 29 -22.09 -1.69 -9.07
CA LEU A 29 -22.20 -0.93 -10.32
C LEU A 29 -22.82 -1.77 -11.43
N SER A 30 -22.45 -3.06 -11.55
CA SER A 30 -23.04 -3.97 -12.52
C SER A 30 -24.55 -4.09 -12.35
N LYS A 31 -25.03 -4.21 -11.11
CA LYS A 31 -26.46 -4.26 -10.78
C LYS A 31 -27.18 -2.94 -11.08
N THR A 32 -26.53 -1.80 -10.78
CA THR A 32 -27.13 -0.48 -10.98
C THR A 32 -27.23 -0.12 -12.46
N TRP A 33 -26.21 -0.46 -13.25
CA TRP A 33 -26.14 -0.09 -14.67
C TRP A 33 -26.69 -1.15 -15.62
N GLY A 34 -26.99 -2.35 -15.13
CA GLY A 34 -27.37 -3.48 -15.97
C GLY A 34 -26.27 -3.92 -16.94
N GLN A 35 -25.03 -3.61 -16.64
CA GLN A 35 -23.86 -3.85 -17.47
C GLN A 35 -22.74 -4.52 -16.66
N SER A 36 -21.99 -5.38 -17.31
CA SER A 36 -20.87 -6.06 -16.64
C SER A 36 -19.73 -5.08 -16.32
N VAL A 37 -19.35 -4.99 -15.06
CA VAL A 37 -18.14 -4.30 -14.59
C VAL A 37 -17.09 -5.36 -14.24
N VAL A 38 -15.94 -5.30 -14.87
CA VAL A 38 -14.89 -6.34 -14.74
C VAL A 38 -13.70 -5.80 -13.99
N VAL A 39 -13.29 -6.51 -12.93
CA VAL A 39 -12.08 -6.19 -12.16
C VAL A 39 -10.90 -6.91 -12.76
N GLU A 40 -9.84 -6.19 -13.07
CA GLU A 40 -8.58 -6.70 -13.59
C GLU A 40 -7.42 -6.33 -12.67
N ASN A 41 -6.75 -7.34 -12.11
CA ASN A 41 -5.57 -7.14 -11.28
C ASN A 41 -4.31 -7.08 -12.15
N ARG A 42 -3.53 -6.02 -12.00
CA ARG A 42 -2.24 -5.83 -12.70
C ARG A 42 -1.14 -5.45 -11.71
N PRO A 43 -0.66 -6.44 -10.93
CA PRO A 43 0.34 -6.21 -9.90
C PRO A 43 1.72 -5.97 -10.48
N GLY A 44 2.59 -5.32 -9.68
CA GLY A 44 4.01 -5.19 -9.94
C GLY A 44 4.46 -3.76 -10.26
N GLY A 45 5.79 -3.57 -10.16
CA GLY A 45 6.45 -2.30 -10.45
C GLY A 45 5.91 -1.12 -9.63
N ASN A 46 5.62 -1.31 -8.36
CA ASN A 46 5.00 -0.28 -7.51
C ASN A 46 3.67 0.26 -8.07
N GLY A 47 2.87 -0.57 -8.74
CA GLY A 47 1.62 -0.17 -9.38
C GLY A 47 1.78 0.43 -10.79
N PHE A 48 3.00 0.65 -11.26
CA PHE A 48 3.24 1.29 -12.56
C PHE A 48 2.72 0.48 -13.74
N ILE A 49 2.71 -0.86 -13.64
CA ILE A 49 2.14 -1.74 -14.67
C ILE A 49 0.64 -1.49 -14.84
N ALA A 50 -0.09 -1.36 -13.73
CA ALA A 50 -1.52 -1.06 -13.76
C ALA A 50 -1.79 0.34 -14.30
N ILE A 51 -1.01 1.32 -13.87
CA ILE A 51 -1.12 2.72 -14.32
C ILE A 51 -0.88 2.81 -15.83
N ASP A 52 0.15 2.15 -16.34
CA ASP A 52 0.44 2.14 -17.77
C ASP A 52 -0.67 1.46 -18.58
N ALA A 53 -1.25 0.38 -18.06
CA ALA A 53 -2.42 -0.26 -18.69
C ALA A 53 -3.64 0.66 -18.70
N PHE A 54 -3.92 1.37 -17.60
CA PHE A 54 -5.00 2.35 -17.51
C PHE A 54 -4.81 3.50 -18.51
N LYS A 55 -3.60 4.06 -18.61
CA LYS A 55 -3.28 5.15 -19.54
C LYS A 55 -3.45 4.77 -21.01
N ARG A 56 -3.29 3.48 -21.33
CA ARG A 56 -3.53 2.95 -22.70
C ARG A 56 -4.99 2.59 -22.98
N GLY A 57 -5.83 2.58 -21.96
CA GLY A 57 -7.26 2.32 -22.08
C GLY A 57 -8.04 3.44 -22.77
N ALA A 58 -9.33 3.21 -22.91
CA ALA A 58 -10.24 4.20 -23.46
C ALA A 58 -10.36 5.41 -22.53
N LYS A 59 -10.28 6.62 -23.09
CA LYS A 59 -10.41 7.88 -22.33
C LYS A 59 -11.85 8.40 -22.36
N ASP A 60 -12.80 7.52 -22.26
CA ASP A 60 -14.24 7.79 -22.37
C ASP A 60 -15.01 7.57 -21.05
N GLY A 61 -14.26 7.37 -19.94
CA GLY A 61 -14.82 7.15 -18.61
C GLY A 61 -15.25 5.70 -18.32
N HIS A 62 -15.00 4.76 -19.22
CA HIS A 62 -15.33 3.34 -19.00
C HIS A 62 -14.19 2.55 -18.31
N ASP A 63 -12.98 3.09 -18.26
CA ASP A 63 -11.87 2.52 -17.53
C ASP A 63 -11.65 3.28 -16.22
N LEU A 64 -11.69 2.56 -15.12
CA LEU A 64 -11.43 3.05 -13.77
C LEU A 64 -10.15 2.42 -13.24
N ILE A 65 -9.43 3.12 -12.38
CA ILE A 65 -8.28 2.56 -11.66
C ILE A 65 -8.44 2.78 -10.16
N VAL A 66 -8.10 1.76 -9.39
CA VAL A 66 -8.00 1.87 -7.93
C VAL A 66 -6.54 2.02 -7.57
N LEU A 67 -6.19 3.17 -7.03
CA LEU A 67 -4.84 3.53 -6.60
C LEU A 67 -4.76 3.66 -5.08
N ASP A 68 -3.58 3.40 -4.55
CA ASP A 68 -3.22 3.82 -3.21
C ASP A 68 -2.85 5.32 -3.24
N ASN A 69 -3.14 6.06 -2.18
CA ASN A 69 -2.85 7.49 -2.08
C ASN A 69 -1.36 7.84 -2.26
N VAL A 70 -0.45 6.91 -1.97
CA VAL A 70 0.98 7.11 -2.18
C VAL A 70 1.33 7.39 -3.65
N HIS A 71 0.58 6.84 -4.61
CA HIS A 71 0.79 7.08 -6.03
C HIS A 71 0.55 8.54 -6.41
N LEU A 72 -0.40 9.18 -5.76
CA LEU A 72 -0.77 10.56 -6.05
C LEU A 72 -0.01 11.57 -5.17
N ALA A 73 0.28 11.22 -3.93
CA ALA A 73 0.83 12.16 -2.95
C ALA A 73 2.34 12.00 -2.71
N ALA A 74 2.84 10.77 -2.55
CA ALA A 74 4.22 10.52 -2.13
C ALA A 74 5.17 10.23 -3.30
N TYR A 75 4.75 9.46 -4.28
CA TYR A 75 5.62 9.05 -5.39
C TYR A 75 6.19 10.21 -6.21
N PRO A 76 5.48 11.33 -6.45
CA PRO A 76 6.07 12.49 -7.09
C PRO A 76 7.33 13.04 -6.40
N SER A 77 7.42 12.86 -5.08
CA SER A 77 8.60 13.28 -4.29
C SER A 77 9.64 12.18 -4.12
N LEU A 78 9.26 10.91 -4.27
CA LEU A 78 10.15 9.76 -4.05
C LEU A 78 10.91 9.34 -5.31
N PHE A 79 10.29 9.46 -6.49
CA PHE A 79 10.86 8.99 -7.74
C PHE A 79 11.30 10.16 -8.59
N LYS A 80 12.56 10.14 -9.04
CA LYS A 80 13.10 11.15 -9.98
C LYS A 80 12.34 11.21 -11.30
N LYS A 81 11.76 10.08 -11.72
CA LYS A 81 10.98 9.95 -12.95
C LYS A 81 9.80 9.01 -12.71
N LEU A 82 8.60 9.51 -12.92
CA LEU A 82 7.39 8.72 -12.92
C LEU A 82 6.90 8.45 -14.35
N PRO A 83 6.25 7.30 -14.60
CA PRO A 83 5.63 7.01 -15.89
C PRO A 83 4.28 7.71 -16.08
N TYR A 84 3.89 8.59 -15.15
CA TYR A 84 2.63 9.33 -15.17
C TYR A 84 2.77 10.73 -14.55
N ASP A 85 1.82 11.59 -14.88
CA ASP A 85 1.62 12.90 -14.28
C ASP A 85 0.33 12.85 -13.43
N THR A 86 0.44 13.11 -12.13
CA THR A 86 -0.68 12.98 -11.18
C THR A 86 -1.85 13.93 -11.48
N ALA A 87 -1.56 15.08 -12.07
CA ALA A 87 -2.57 16.09 -12.37
C ALA A 87 -3.20 15.95 -13.76
N LYS A 88 -2.52 15.26 -14.69
CA LYS A 88 -2.95 15.17 -16.10
C LYS A 88 -3.49 13.78 -16.47
N ASP A 89 -2.98 12.74 -15.82
CA ASP A 89 -3.31 11.37 -16.20
C ASP A 89 -4.47 10.77 -15.39
N PHE A 90 -4.93 11.47 -14.33
CA PHE A 90 -5.99 10.98 -13.46
C PHE A 90 -7.00 12.07 -13.12
N ASP A 91 -8.28 11.70 -13.19
CA ASP A 91 -9.40 12.46 -12.62
C ASP A 91 -9.88 11.72 -11.36
N PRO A 92 -9.54 12.18 -10.12
CA PRO A 92 -9.97 11.52 -8.90
C PRO A 92 -11.48 11.59 -8.73
N LEU A 93 -12.14 10.43 -8.56
CA LEU A 93 -13.58 10.35 -8.38
C LEU A 93 -13.98 10.41 -6.92
N LEU A 94 -13.47 9.47 -6.10
CA LEU A 94 -13.77 9.37 -4.67
C LEU A 94 -12.76 8.50 -3.93
N PRO A 95 -12.58 8.70 -2.61
CA PRO A 95 -11.88 7.75 -1.76
C PRO A 95 -12.79 6.55 -1.49
N LEU A 96 -12.32 5.34 -1.79
CA LEU A 96 -13.10 4.11 -1.59
C LEU A 96 -13.17 3.69 -0.12
N PHE A 97 -12.05 3.81 0.60
CA PHE A 97 -11.97 3.46 2.02
C PHE A 97 -10.74 4.11 2.66
N ARG A 98 -10.71 4.05 3.99
CA ARG A 98 -9.56 4.44 4.81
C ARG A 98 -9.13 3.25 5.64
N THR A 99 -7.82 3.02 5.74
CA THR A 99 -7.24 2.03 6.65
C THR A 99 -6.38 2.71 7.70
N TYR A 100 -6.23 2.04 8.83
CA TYR A 100 -5.35 2.46 9.91
C TYR A 100 -4.24 1.43 10.05
N PHE A 101 -3.03 1.91 10.30
CA PHE A 101 -1.90 1.04 10.60
C PHE A 101 -1.62 1.06 12.10
N PHE A 102 -1.34 -0.10 12.63
CA PHE A 102 -1.00 -0.33 14.03
C PHE A 102 0.46 -0.77 14.12
N PHE A 103 1.12 -0.34 15.17
CA PHE A 103 2.45 -0.80 15.51
C PHE A 103 2.34 -2.22 16.03
N THR A 104 2.94 -3.19 15.34
CA THR A 104 2.87 -4.60 15.69
C THR A 104 4.24 -5.14 16.06
N VAL A 105 4.32 -5.89 17.15
CA VAL A 105 5.49 -6.59 17.64
C VAL A 105 5.14 -8.05 17.92
N GLY A 106 6.14 -8.92 18.00
CA GLY A 106 5.92 -10.32 18.40
C GLY A 106 5.37 -10.42 19.83
N THR A 107 4.57 -11.45 20.10
CA THR A 107 3.98 -11.68 21.44
C THR A 107 5.03 -11.74 22.56
N ASN A 108 6.20 -12.30 22.25
CA ASN A 108 7.33 -12.42 23.18
C ASN A 108 8.30 -11.25 23.10
N SER A 109 7.95 -10.18 22.38
CA SER A 109 8.78 -8.99 22.28
C SER A 109 9.00 -8.35 23.65
N PRO A 110 10.19 -7.82 23.92
CA PRO A 110 10.46 -7.03 25.11
C PRO A 110 9.69 -5.70 25.12
N TYR A 111 9.27 -5.23 23.95
CA TYR A 111 8.55 -3.97 23.81
C TYR A 111 7.06 -4.13 24.16
N LYS A 112 6.57 -3.35 25.11
CA LYS A 112 5.16 -3.31 25.51
C LYS A 112 4.48 -2.02 25.11
N THR A 113 5.28 -0.99 24.83
CA THR A 113 4.84 0.33 24.38
C THR A 113 5.70 0.82 23.21
N VAL A 114 5.20 1.79 22.48
CA VAL A 114 6.00 2.49 21.45
C VAL A 114 7.21 3.19 22.06
N ALA A 115 7.08 3.68 23.31
CA ALA A 115 8.17 4.31 24.03
C ALA A 115 9.34 3.35 24.28
N ASP A 116 9.10 2.06 24.51
CA ASP A 116 10.15 1.05 24.67
C ASP A 116 10.96 0.88 23.39
N VAL A 117 10.28 0.86 22.23
CA VAL A 117 10.93 0.79 20.91
C VAL A 117 11.81 2.01 20.68
N VAL A 118 11.30 3.21 21.00
CA VAL A 118 12.05 4.47 20.84
C VAL A 118 13.28 4.51 21.75
N ALA A 119 13.12 4.09 23.01
CA ALA A 119 14.22 4.05 23.95
C ALA A 119 15.35 3.12 23.50
N ASP A 120 15.00 1.91 23.04
CA ASP A 120 15.97 0.95 22.57
C ASP A 120 16.62 1.39 21.24
N ALA A 121 15.84 1.93 20.30
CA ALA A 121 16.38 2.46 19.05
C ALA A 121 17.36 3.63 19.26
N LYS A 122 17.12 4.48 20.26
CA LYS A 122 18.05 5.54 20.65
C LYS A 122 19.30 5.02 21.32
N ALA A 123 19.18 3.98 22.16
CA ALA A 123 20.32 3.36 22.84
C ALA A 123 21.20 2.58 21.86
N ARG A 124 20.64 2.05 20.78
CA ARG A 124 21.33 1.21 19.80
C ARG A 124 21.02 1.63 18.35
N PRO A 125 21.46 2.82 17.89
CA PRO A 125 21.17 3.32 16.55
C PRO A 125 21.51 2.32 15.44
N GLY A 126 20.61 2.08 14.50
CA GLY A 126 20.79 1.15 13.38
C GLY A 126 20.78 -0.33 13.74
N LYS A 127 20.41 -0.70 14.98
CA LYS A 127 20.37 -2.13 15.41
C LYS A 127 18.96 -2.70 15.42
N LEU A 128 17.95 -1.88 15.58
CA LEU A 128 16.58 -2.32 15.41
C LEU A 128 16.24 -2.32 13.92
N ASN A 129 15.36 -3.24 13.56
CA ASN A 129 14.84 -3.34 12.20
C ASN A 129 13.33 -3.31 12.16
N TYR A 130 12.81 -2.87 11.03
CA TYR A 130 11.39 -2.92 10.72
C TYR A 130 11.17 -3.49 9.32
N GLY A 131 10.02 -4.11 9.14
CA GLY A 131 9.69 -4.75 7.87
C GLY A 131 8.61 -4.03 7.09
N SER A 132 8.74 -4.03 5.77
CA SER A 132 7.67 -3.67 4.83
C SER A 132 7.80 -4.47 3.53
N TRP A 133 6.88 -4.28 2.57
CA TRP A 133 6.88 -5.07 1.32
C TRP A 133 7.45 -4.34 0.11
N SER A 134 7.76 -3.06 0.20
CA SER A 134 8.48 -2.32 -0.85
C SER A 134 8.93 -0.96 -0.35
N VAL A 135 9.88 -0.36 -1.04
CA VAL A 135 10.22 1.05 -0.82
C VAL A 135 9.06 1.93 -1.28
N GLY A 136 8.68 2.90 -0.45
CA GLY A 136 7.64 3.89 -0.75
C GLY A 136 6.21 3.43 -0.48
N ASN A 137 5.98 2.19 -0.01
CA ASN A 137 4.65 1.79 0.45
C ASN A 137 4.25 2.50 1.76
N PRO A 138 2.95 2.53 2.14
CA PRO A 138 2.51 3.24 3.33
C PRO A 138 3.18 2.80 4.64
N VAL A 139 3.53 1.52 4.78
CA VAL A 139 4.21 0.99 5.96
C VAL A 139 5.65 1.47 6.05
N HIS A 140 6.37 1.46 4.94
CA HIS A 140 7.72 2.02 4.87
C HIS A 140 7.70 3.52 5.20
N LEU A 141 6.85 4.31 4.52
CA LEU A 141 6.75 5.74 4.74
C LEU A 141 6.31 6.10 6.16
N GLY A 142 5.39 5.31 6.75
CA GLY A 142 4.98 5.47 8.14
C GLY A 142 6.14 5.21 9.11
N SER A 143 6.97 4.20 8.84
CA SER A 143 8.16 3.88 9.65
C SER A 143 9.24 4.96 9.52
N GLU A 144 9.50 5.45 8.31
CA GLU A 144 10.43 6.57 8.08
C GLU A 144 9.96 7.87 8.79
N LEU A 145 8.66 8.15 8.73
CA LEU A 145 8.09 9.28 9.47
C LEU A 145 8.26 9.10 10.98
N PHE A 146 8.03 7.89 11.49
CA PHE A 146 8.26 7.55 12.90
C PHE A 146 9.70 7.79 13.31
N GLU A 147 10.68 7.33 12.52
CA GLU A 147 12.11 7.58 12.76
C GLU A 147 12.43 9.08 12.79
N SER A 148 11.93 9.83 11.82
CA SER A 148 12.09 11.27 11.73
C SER A 148 11.51 11.99 12.95
N MET A 149 10.30 11.62 13.38
CA MET A 149 9.64 12.25 14.53
C MET A 149 10.29 11.92 15.87
N THR A 150 10.90 10.74 15.98
CA THR A 150 11.50 10.26 17.23
C THR A 150 13.01 10.47 17.31
N GLY A 151 13.65 10.85 16.19
CA GLY A 151 15.09 10.98 16.09
C GLY A 151 15.80 9.64 16.29
N THR A 152 15.22 8.57 15.73
CA THR A 152 15.79 7.20 15.77
C THR A 152 16.34 6.81 14.41
N GLN A 153 17.17 5.77 14.38
CA GLN A 153 17.70 5.12 13.18
C GLN A 153 17.49 3.62 13.26
N MET A 154 16.83 3.04 12.26
CA MET A 154 16.53 1.60 12.21
C MET A 154 16.77 1.07 10.79
N GLU A 155 16.88 -0.25 10.67
CA GLU A 155 17.12 -0.91 9.38
C GLU A 155 15.80 -1.32 8.73
N HIS A 156 15.60 -0.93 7.47
CA HIS A 156 14.45 -1.35 6.69
C HIS A 156 14.70 -2.68 5.99
N VAL A 157 13.85 -3.70 6.27
CA VAL A 157 13.90 -5.02 5.64
C VAL A 157 12.70 -5.22 4.73
N ILE A 158 12.96 -5.56 3.46
CA ILE A 158 11.91 -5.73 2.45
C ILE A 158 11.52 -7.20 2.33
N PHE A 159 10.22 -7.48 2.44
CA PHE A 159 9.62 -8.80 2.28
C PHE A 159 8.77 -8.85 1.01
N LYS A 160 8.92 -9.90 0.22
CA LYS A 160 8.09 -10.12 -0.98
C LYS A 160 6.67 -10.52 -0.65
N GLU A 161 6.47 -11.18 0.49
CA GLU A 161 5.19 -11.71 0.95
C GLU A 161 4.83 -11.19 2.34
N THR A 162 3.61 -10.71 2.51
CA THR A 162 3.10 -10.19 3.79
C THR A 162 3.12 -11.25 4.89
N THR A 163 2.81 -12.50 4.55
CA THR A 163 2.84 -13.61 5.50
C THR A 163 4.24 -13.80 6.07
N GLN A 164 5.28 -13.74 5.23
CA GLN A 164 6.66 -13.86 5.66
C GLN A 164 7.06 -12.71 6.60
N LEU A 165 6.65 -11.49 6.28
CA LEU A 165 6.87 -10.32 7.14
C LEU A 165 6.32 -10.56 8.55
N TYR A 166 5.04 -10.90 8.67
CA TYR A 166 4.43 -11.06 10.00
C TYR A 166 4.90 -12.31 10.73
N THR A 167 5.30 -13.38 10.03
CA THR A 167 6.00 -14.49 10.64
C THR A 167 7.31 -14.03 11.27
N SER A 168 8.12 -13.26 10.55
CA SER A 168 9.40 -12.76 11.07
C SER A 168 9.22 -11.77 12.24
N VAL A 169 8.13 -10.99 12.26
CA VAL A 169 7.77 -10.19 13.45
C VAL A 169 7.37 -11.09 14.62
N SER A 170 6.59 -12.14 14.37
CA SER A 170 6.16 -13.08 15.42
C SER A 170 7.31 -13.86 16.05
N THR A 171 8.32 -14.24 15.26
CA THR A 171 9.53 -14.93 15.74
C THR A 171 10.54 -14.01 16.39
N GLY A 172 10.45 -12.70 16.16
CA GLY A 172 11.37 -11.69 16.68
C GLY A 172 12.58 -11.41 15.77
N ASP A 173 12.63 -12.00 14.57
CA ASP A 173 13.67 -11.70 13.57
C ASP A 173 13.54 -10.25 13.06
N ILE A 174 12.33 -9.73 13.04
CA ILE A 174 11.99 -8.32 12.81
C ILE A 174 11.41 -7.74 14.10
N ASN A 175 11.96 -6.61 14.53
CA ASN A 175 11.58 -6.01 15.80
C ASN A 175 10.13 -5.49 15.79
N PHE A 176 9.72 -4.87 14.69
CA PHE A 176 8.31 -4.44 14.48
C PHE A 176 7.94 -4.31 13.01
N ALA A 177 6.67 -4.26 12.75
CA ALA A 177 6.11 -3.77 11.49
C ALA A 177 4.83 -2.98 11.77
N MET A 178 4.48 -2.07 10.86
CA MET A 178 3.15 -1.50 10.87
C MET A 178 2.21 -2.43 10.09
N GLY A 179 1.06 -2.76 10.69
CA GLY A 179 0.07 -3.64 10.09
C GLY A 179 -1.32 -3.05 10.15
N SER A 180 -2.16 -3.41 9.19
CA SER A 180 -3.59 -3.08 9.22
C SER A 180 -4.36 -4.16 9.99
N ALA A 181 -5.39 -3.75 10.74
CA ALA A 181 -6.36 -4.66 11.34
C ALA A 181 -7.48 -4.96 10.32
N ALA A 182 -7.16 -5.70 9.26
CA ALA A 182 -8.13 -6.13 8.26
C ALA A 182 -8.14 -7.64 8.14
#